data_d7f6fa449e133e1e0e64726a87d93f17
#
_entry.id   d7f6fa449e133e1e0e64726a87d93f17
#
_cell.length_a   1.000
_cell.length_b   1.000
_cell.length_c   1.000
_cell.angle_alpha   90.00
_cell.angle_beta   90.00
_cell.angle_gamma   90.00
#
_symmetry.space_group_name_H-M   'P 1'
#
loop_
_entity.id
_entity.type
_entity.pdbx_description
1 polymer ?
#
loop_
_entity_poly.entity_id
_entity_poly.type
_entity_poly.pdbx_seq_one_letter_code
_entity_poly.pdbx_strand_id
1 'polypeptide(L)'
;MPFTPAEDELTEALIDLKSRDPQLGIAKVHALLLRNYPDWSVSEKRTRKILQYHGLIVSSSSSPAATANEPPVFPSSRVMDQLDVKQWSDKVQVKFFNKKKGKGLVAVTNIEEGDTIWKEEPFIVAPEWEIYDMQRNSTACGYCTTPLALDSPLINVCPASSSTMPAASTSTNPCPTRFCSRLCLARSAKVHPILCPVQNPASAPLLKFARDSQWMALHALIHTTARILLVNQHGIETLRKDWDIVQSLAELGMEERFKYSFKSSAAPEPDRAVWKKAFTLYLQAFKEPKTPPEQKKFAKLLKKPLPAEVEHGLFDYDAGFLRGLGRMSLNLEAHGGLYVLHSHLNHSCDPNVSVRHLDQRNALSRITVLAKRAIKQGEELTITYVNPKLGYAARQHELRSWGFGSCVCARCIEEEKMARQAPSGNGGGDAGEVADMDDLAAELKAGLGVM
;
A
#
# COMPACT_ATOMS: atom_id res chain seq x y z
N MET A 1 -41.82 14.31 -39.29
CA MET A 1 -41.14 13.02 -39.01
C MET A 1 -40.05 13.30 -37.98
N PRO A 2 -39.92 12.52 -36.95
CA PRO A 2 -38.88 12.75 -35.96
C PRO A 2 -37.49 12.63 -36.61
N PHE A 3 -36.61 13.58 -36.34
CA PHE A 3 -35.24 13.61 -36.86
C PHE A 3 -34.22 13.63 -35.71
N THR A 4 -33.00 13.22 -36.01
CA THR A 4 -31.91 13.23 -35.04
C THR A 4 -31.20 14.58 -35.11
N PRO A 5 -31.21 15.42 -34.06
CA PRO A 5 -30.55 16.72 -34.07
C PRO A 5 -29.03 16.59 -34.16
N ALA A 6 -28.36 17.65 -34.65
CA ALA A 6 -26.91 17.77 -34.62
C ALA A 6 -26.39 17.73 -33.16
N GLU A 7 -25.12 17.37 -32.97
CA GLU A 7 -24.56 17.21 -31.60
C GLU A 7 -24.50 18.54 -30.86
N ASP A 8 -24.19 19.62 -31.60
CA ASP A 8 -24.11 20.99 -31.05
C ASP A 8 -25.50 21.50 -30.58
N GLU A 9 -26.54 21.34 -31.43
CA GLU A 9 -27.92 21.71 -31.08
C GLU A 9 -28.43 20.94 -29.84
N LEU A 10 -28.13 19.64 -29.80
CA LEU A 10 -28.51 18.81 -28.68
C LEU A 10 -27.77 19.20 -27.39
N THR A 11 -26.50 19.59 -27.52
CA THR A 11 -25.67 20.04 -26.43
C THR A 11 -26.18 21.35 -25.84
N GLU A 12 -26.46 22.35 -26.68
CA GLU A 12 -27.02 23.64 -26.24
C GLU A 12 -28.36 23.48 -25.55
N ALA A 13 -29.25 22.64 -26.10
CA ALA A 13 -30.54 22.38 -25.46
C ALA A 13 -30.41 21.70 -24.09
N LEU A 14 -29.45 20.78 -23.94
CA LEU A 14 -29.21 20.09 -22.66
C LEU A 14 -28.54 21.02 -21.64
N ILE A 15 -27.64 21.90 -22.06
CA ILE A 15 -27.03 22.93 -21.21
C ILE A 15 -28.12 23.91 -20.74
N ASP A 16 -28.98 24.37 -21.61
CA ASP A 16 -30.07 25.30 -21.26
C ASP A 16 -31.04 24.65 -20.23
N LEU A 17 -31.46 23.42 -20.48
CA LEU A 17 -32.31 22.67 -19.53
C LEU A 17 -31.66 22.50 -18.15
N LYS A 18 -30.37 22.22 -18.11
CA LYS A 18 -29.61 22.06 -16.87
C LYS A 18 -29.31 23.38 -16.17
N SER A 19 -29.15 24.47 -16.92
CA SER A 19 -28.97 25.81 -16.33
C SER A 19 -30.20 26.31 -15.61
N ARG A 20 -31.40 25.99 -16.12
CA ARG A 20 -32.69 26.34 -15.49
C ARG A 20 -33.00 25.51 -14.26
N ASP A 21 -32.62 24.23 -14.26
CA ASP A 21 -32.80 23.34 -13.11
C ASP A 21 -31.59 22.39 -12.94
N PRO A 22 -30.56 22.84 -12.23
CA PRO A 22 -29.33 22.06 -12.04
C PRO A 22 -29.51 20.72 -11.33
N GLN A 23 -30.60 20.54 -10.58
CA GLN A 23 -30.85 19.35 -9.75
C GLN A 23 -31.57 18.21 -10.48
N LEU A 24 -31.99 18.42 -11.73
CA LEU A 24 -32.70 17.38 -12.49
C LEU A 24 -31.77 16.19 -12.83
N GLY A 25 -32.22 14.99 -12.50
CA GLY A 25 -31.56 13.74 -12.93
C GLY A 25 -31.71 13.49 -14.44
N ILE A 26 -30.85 12.63 -15.02
CA ILE A 26 -30.74 12.37 -16.45
C ILE A 26 -32.08 12.00 -17.08
N ALA A 27 -32.85 11.08 -16.47
CA ALA A 27 -34.16 10.65 -16.99
C ALA A 27 -35.17 11.81 -17.07
N LYS A 28 -35.16 12.72 -16.09
CA LYS A 28 -36.04 13.91 -16.08
C LYS A 28 -35.61 14.94 -17.11
N VAL A 29 -34.30 15.16 -17.27
CA VAL A 29 -33.76 16.06 -18.32
C VAL A 29 -34.10 15.50 -19.70
N HIS A 30 -33.95 14.20 -19.91
CA HIS A 30 -34.31 13.54 -21.18
C HIS A 30 -35.80 13.67 -21.49
N ALA A 31 -36.66 13.45 -20.50
CA ALA A 31 -38.10 13.61 -20.66
C ALA A 31 -38.49 15.07 -21.00
N LEU A 32 -37.86 16.06 -20.36
CA LEU A 32 -38.06 17.47 -20.66
C LEU A 32 -37.55 17.83 -22.06
N LEU A 33 -36.40 17.28 -22.47
CA LEU A 33 -35.86 17.46 -23.80
C LEU A 33 -36.86 17.03 -24.85
N LEU A 34 -37.38 15.82 -24.78
CA LEU A 34 -38.38 15.28 -25.74
C LEU A 34 -39.70 16.01 -25.69
N ARG A 35 -40.06 16.57 -24.51
CA ARG A 35 -41.27 17.41 -24.39
C ARG A 35 -41.10 18.77 -25.08
N ASN A 36 -39.94 19.40 -24.95
CA ASN A 36 -39.65 20.72 -25.55
C ASN A 36 -39.36 20.64 -27.05
N TYR A 37 -38.83 19.48 -27.48
CA TYR A 37 -38.46 19.23 -28.89
C TYR A 37 -39.13 17.93 -29.36
N PRO A 38 -40.46 17.92 -29.60
CA PRO A 38 -41.21 16.72 -29.91
C PRO A 38 -40.83 16.05 -31.24
N ASP A 39 -40.19 16.79 -32.14
CA ASP A 39 -39.70 16.28 -33.43
C ASP A 39 -38.30 15.66 -33.33
N TRP A 40 -37.65 15.69 -32.16
CA TRP A 40 -36.35 15.10 -32.00
C TRP A 40 -36.42 13.62 -31.61
N SER A 41 -35.61 12.82 -32.32
CA SER A 41 -35.38 11.41 -31.96
C SER A 41 -34.01 11.29 -31.30
N VAL A 42 -33.99 11.28 -29.96
CA VAL A 42 -32.77 11.20 -29.14
C VAL A 42 -32.93 10.06 -28.14
N SER A 43 -31.92 9.23 -28.01
CA SER A 43 -31.91 8.17 -26.95
C SER A 43 -31.41 8.73 -25.62
N GLU A 44 -31.94 8.19 -24.51
CA GLU A 44 -31.44 8.54 -23.17
C GLU A 44 -29.94 8.31 -23.01
N LYS A 45 -29.40 7.27 -23.68
CA LYS A 45 -27.95 6.98 -23.72
C LYS A 45 -27.15 8.12 -24.32
N ARG A 46 -27.67 8.75 -25.42
CA ARG A 46 -27.00 9.91 -26.07
C ARG A 46 -27.09 11.16 -25.18
N THR A 47 -28.25 11.41 -24.58
CA THR A 47 -28.43 12.47 -23.56
C THR A 47 -27.44 12.30 -22.41
N ARG A 48 -27.32 11.10 -21.86
CA ARG A 48 -26.38 10.79 -20.77
C ARG A 48 -24.94 11.07 -21.18
N LYS A 49 -24.52 10.62 -22.36
CA LYS A 49 -23.13 10.82 -22.86
C LYS A 49 -22.77 12.30 -22.95
N ILE A 50 -23.65 13.13 -23.48
CA ILE A 50 -23.43 14.58 -23.60
C ILE A 50 -23.41 15.25 -22.22
N LEU A 51 -24.35 14.94 -21.33
CA LEU A 51 -24.36 15.48 -19.98
C LEU A 51 -23.11 15.07 -19.17
N GLN A 52 -22.58 13.86 -19.37
CA GLN A 52 -21.32 13.40 -18.77
C GLN A 52 -20.13 14.18 -19.30
N TYR A 53 -20.03 14.32 -20.64
CA TYR A 53 -18.94 15.03 -21.28
C TYR A 53 -18.83 16.49 -20.82
N HIS A 54 -19.97 17.16 -20.62
CA HIS A 54 -20.02 18.56 -20.14
C HIS A 54 -20.08 18.71 -18.62
N GLY A 55 -19.89 17.64 -17.83
CA GLY A 55 -19.90 17.69 -16.36
C GLY A 55 -21.24 18.12 -15.74
N LEU A 56 -22.35 18.04 -16.51
CA LEU A 56 -23.68 18.48 -16.14
C LEU A 56 -24.51 17.41 -15.42
N ILE A 57 -23.93 16.26 -15.11
CA ILE A 57 -24.60 15.27 -14.29
C ILE A 57 -24.49 15.72 -12.85
N VAL A 58 -25.60 16.18 -12.28
CA VAL A 58 -25.74 16.10 -10.83
C VAL A 58 -25.74 14.61 -10.53
N SER A 59 -24.68 14.14 -9.90
CA SER A 59 -24.67 12.86 -9.24
C SER A 59 -25.84 12.91 -8.26
N SER A 60 -27.02 12.45 -8.69
CA SER A 60 -28.04 12.08 -7.73
C SER A 60 -27.35 10.99 -6.91
N SER A 61 -26.86 11.34 -5.75
CA SER A 61 -26.52 10.46 -4.67
C SER A 61 -27.78 9.77 -4.15
N SER A 62 -28.43 9.06 -5.06
CA SER A 62 -29.38 8.00 -4.77
C SER A 62 -28.85 6.71 -5.40
N SER A 63 -27.62 6.37 -5.16
CA SER A 63 -27.30 5.03 -4.66
C SER A 63 -28.14 4.86 -3.40
N PRO A 64 -28.73 3.67 -3.15
CA PRO A 64 -29.46 3.41 -1.91
C PRO A 64 -28.55 3.95 -0.82
N ALA A 65 -29.08 4.88 -0.03
CA ALA A 65 -28.35 5.51 1.05
C ALA A 65 -27.55 4.41 1.73
N ALA A 66 -26.24 4.40 1.55
CA ALA A 66 -25.38 3.76 2.50
C ALA A 66 -25.86 4.36 3.80
N THR A 67 -26.58 3.56 4.56
CA THR A 67 -27.34 3.94 5.73
C THR A 67 -26.49 4.93 6.50
N ALA A 68 -27.01 6.16 6.69
CA ALA A 68 -26.32 7.27 7.35
C ALA A 68 -25.88 6.92 8.79
N ASN A 69 -25.91 5.67 9.17
CA ASN A 69 -25.65 5.07 10.49
C ASN A 69 -24.55 3.99 10.51
N GLU A 70 -23.86 3.67 9.41
CA GLU A 70 -22.68 2.81 9.56
C GLU A 70 -21.56 3.63 10.19
N PRO A 71 -21.04 3.24 11.37
CA PRO A 71 -19.94 3.95 12.00
C PRO A 71 -18.73 3.93 11.07
N PRO A 72 -17.93 5.01 11.03
CA PRO A 72 -16.74 5.05 10.21
C PRO A 72 -15.80 3.90 10.58
N VAL A 73 -15.35 3.13 9.61
CA VAL A 73 -14.38 2.06 9.80
C VAL A 73 -12.98 2.67 9.75
N PHE A 74 -12.21 2.44 10.81
CA PHE A 74 -10.82 2.87 10.92
C PHE A 74 -9.89 1.66 10.83
N PRO A 75 -8.62 1.83 10.41
CA PRO A 75 -7.64 0.77 10.53
C PRO A 75 -7.57 0.26 11.95
N SER A 76 -7.68 -1.04 12.13
CA SER A 76 -7.49 -1.67 13.43
C SER A 76 -6.01 -2.00 13.65
N SER A 77 -5.53 -1.90 14.87
CA SER A 77 -4.21 -2.38 15.27
C SER A 77 -4.24 -2.81 16.73
N ARG A 78 -3.34 -3.71 17.10
CA ARG A 78 -3.19 -4.14 18.49
C ARG A 78 -1.76 -3.99 18.97
N VAL A 79 -1.59 -3.86 20.26
CA VAL A 79 -0.28 -3.95 20.92
C VAL A 79 0.11 -5.42 21.03
N MET A 80 1.37 -5.73 20.76
CA MET A 80 1.91 -7.07 20.99
C MET A 80 2.18 -7.27 22.47
N ASP A 81 1.65 -8.34 23.06
CA ASP A 81 1.75 -8.60 24.49
C ASP A 81 3.19 -8.78 24.98
N GLN A 82 4.07 -9.32 24.14
CA GLN A 82 5.46 -9.64 24.46
C GLN A 82 6.47 -8.79 23.68
N LEU A 83 6.08 -7.58 23.22
CA LEU A 83 7.01 -6.71 22.51
C LEU A 83 8.03 -6.11 23.49
N ASP A 84 9.25 -6.61 23.43
CA ASP A 84 10.37 -6.00 24.16
C ASP A 84 10.91 -4.79 23.39
N VAL A 85 10.38 -3.60 23.68
CA VAL A 85 10.81 -2.34 23.07
C VAL A 85 12.26 -2.00 23.38
N LYS A 86 12.78 -2.47 24.54
CA LYS A 86 14.14 -2.16 25.01
C LYS A 86 15.23 -2.71 24.08
N GLN A 87 14.92 -3.74 23.28
CA GLN A 87 15.86 -4.23 22.27
C GLN A 87 16.21 -3.17 21.20
N TRP A 88 15.38 -2.12 21.03
CA TRP A 88 15.63 -1.01 20.11
C TRP A 88 15.94 0.29 20.85
N SER A 89 15.18 0.58 21.95
CA SER A 89 15.29 1.85 22.65
C SER A 89 14.74 1.76 24.07
N ASP A 90 15.42 2.40 25.00
CA ASP A 90 14.96 2.67 26.36
C ASP A 90 14.23 4.04 26.49
N LYS A 91 14.24 4.83 25.40
CA LYS A 91 13.65 6.17 25.35
C LYS A 91 12.14 6.17 25.05
N VAL A 92 11.56 5.07 24.60
CA VAL A 92 10.17 4.99 24.12
C VAL A 92 9.42 3.78 24.65
N GLN A 93 8.11 3.88 24.70
CA GLN A 93 7.20 2.76 24.99
C GLN A 93 6.00 2.76 24.07
N VAL A 94 5.40 1.58 23.85
CA VAL A 94 4.15 1.44 23.10
C VAL A 94 2.97 1.81 23.99
N LYS A 95 2.01 2.54 23.42
CA LYS A 95 0.74 2.90 24.07
C LYS A 95 -0.42 2.64 23.10
N PHE A 96 -1.49 2.07 23.59
CA PHE A 96 -2.76 2.04 22.87
C PHE A 96 -3.58 3.26 23.28
N PHE A 97 -3.96 4.10 22.32
CA PHE A 97 -4.70 5.35 22.59
C PHE A 97 -6.21 5.09 22.64
N ASN A 98 -6.79 4.69 21.52
CA ASN A 98 -8.21 4.37 21.38
C ASN A 98 -8.46 3.63 20.05
N LYS A 99 -9.71 3.19 19.79
CA LYS A 99 -10.07 2.44 18.58
C LYS A 99 -9.85 3.23 17.28
N LYS A 100 -9.95 4.57 17.29
CA LYS A 100 -9.74 5.40 16.10
C LYS A 100 -8.26 5.60 15.79
N LYS A 101 -7.44 5.82 16.81
CA LYS A 101 -6.01 6.13 16.67
C LYS A 101 -5.14 4.88 16.70
N GLY A 102 -5.61 3.82 17.38
CA GLY A 102 -4.86 2.57 17.53
C GLY A 102 -3.68 2.68 18.50
N LYS A 103 -2.63 1.94 18.19
CA LYS A 103 -1.36 1.95 18.92
C LYS A 103 -0.48 3.13 18.50
N GLY A 104 0.49 3.48 19.34
CA GLY A 104 1.49 4.50 19.03
C GLY A 104 2.70 4.40 19.96
N LEU A 105 3.70 5.26 19.78
CA LEU A 105 4.87 5.39 20.62
C LEU A 105 4.83 6.68 21.43
N VAL A 106 5.20 6.60 22.70
CA VAL A 106 5.36 7.77 23.58
C VAL A 106 6.76 7.78 24.19
N ALA A 107 7.31 8.97 24.37
CA ALA A 107 8.60 9.17 25.03
C ALA A 107 8.48 8.82 26.52
N VAL A 108 9.43 8.04 27.07
CA VAL A 108 9.52 7.74 28.52
C VAL A 108 10.47 8.67 29.24
N THR A 109 11.30 9.39 28.52
CA THR A 109 12.22 10.43 28.99
C THR A 109 12.15 11.63 28.07
N ASN A 110 12.74 12.77 28.45
CA ASN A 110 12.99 13.86 27.51
C ASN A 110 14.03 13.41 26.47
N ILE A 111 13.83 13.81 25.23
CA ILE A 111 14.70 13.49 24.09
C ILE A 111 15.09 14.81 23.45
N GLU A 112 16.39 15.05 23.28
CA GLU A 112 16.89 16.28 22.70
C GLU A 112 16.81 16.26 21.15
N GLU A 113 16.79 17.44 20.53
CA GLU A 113 16.82 17.58 19.08
C GLU A 113 18.11 16.96 18.52
N GLY A 114 17.97 16.20 17.43
CA GLY A 114 19.09 15.50 16.78
C GLY A 114 19.43 14.14 17.40
N ASP A 115 18.89 13.80 18.55
CA ASP A 115 19.11 12.50 19.19
C ASP A 115 18.69 11.35 18.28
N THR A 116 19.54 10.32 18.21
CA THR A 116 19.11 9.01 17.71
C THR A 116 18.25 8.34 18.76
N ILE A 117 17.00 8.05 18.38
CA ILE A 117 16.04 7.39 19.28
C ILE A 117 16.20 5.88 19.18
N TRP A 118 16.26 5.33 17.96
CA TRP A 118 16.62 3.94 17.70
C TRP A 118 17.09 3.71 16.26
N LYS A 119 17.69 2.53 16.04
CA LYS A 119 17.96 1.96 14.73
C LYS A 119 17.21 0.64 14.60
N GLU A 120 16.69 0.35 13.39
CA GLU A 120 15.91 -0.85 13.18
C GLU A 120 16.22 -1.51 11.84
N GLU A 121 16.41 -2.83 11.87
CA GLU A 121 16.45 -3.65 10.67
C GLU A 121 15.03 -4.04 10.25
N PRO A 122 14.74 -4.14 8.95
CA PRO A 122 13.39 -4.48 8.50
C PRO A 122 13.00 -5.92 8.88
N PHE A 123 11.73 -6.10 9.21
CA PHE A 123 11.11 -7.42 9.34
C PHE A 123 11.12 -8.15 7.99
N ILE A 124 10.70 -7.47 6.92
CA ILE A 124 10.88 -7.88 5.51
C ILE A 124 11.30 -6.68 4.67
N VAL A 125 11.89 -6.95 3.52
CA VAL A 125 12.11 -5.97 2.46
C VAL A 125 11.49 -6.51 1.18
N ALA A 126 10.50 -5.76 0.66
CA ALA A 126 10.01 -5.88 -0.70
C ALA A 126 10.55 -4.66 -1.45
N PRO A 127 11.71 -4.72 -2.07
CA PRO A 127 12.38 -3.54 -2.59
C PRO A 127 11.55 -2.89 -3.71
N GLU A 128 11.73 -1.59 -3.89
CA GLU A 128 11.20 -0.86 -5.05
C GLU A 128 11.59 -1.58 -6.35
N TRP A 129 10.79 -1.39 -7.38
CA TRP A 129 10.91 -2.18 -8.62
C TRP A 129 12.24 -2.00 -9.32
N GLU A 130 12.84 -0.83 -9.25
CA GLU A 130 14.18 -0.59 -9.79
C GLU A 130 15.22 -1.47 -9.09
N ILE A 131 15.21 -1.49 -7.76
CA ILE A 131 16.12 -2.32 -6.95
C ILE A 131 15.81 -3.82 -7.15
N TYR A 132 14.54 -4.19 -7.25
CA TYR A 132 14.14 -5.56 -7.56
C TYR A 132 14.69 -6.02 -8.93
N ASP A 133 14.62 -5.18 -9.94
CA ASP A 133 15.19 -5.46 -11.27
C ASP A 133 16.72 -5.58 -11.20
N MET A 134 17.41 -4.73 -10.41
CA MET A 134 18.84 -4.86 -10.13
C MET A 134 19.17 -6.20 -9.45
N GLN A 135 18.37 -6.66 -8.49
CA GLN A 135 18.55 -7.98 -7.85
C GLN A 135 18.36 -9.12 -8.86
N ARG A 136 17.40 -9.02 -9.76
CA ARG A 136 17.20 -10.00 -10.84
C ARG A 136 18.34 -10.01 -11.86
N ASN A 137 18.97 -8.87 -12.07
CA ASN A 137 20.13 -8.69 -12.95
C ASN A 137 21.47 -8.95 -12.24
N SER A 138 21.44 -9.44 -11.00
CA SER A 138 22.63 -9.74 -10.19
C SER A 138 23.48 -8.51 -9.83
N THR A 139 22.95 -7.29 -9.91
CA THR A 139 23.66 -6.04 -9.65
C THR A 139 23.33 -5.41 -8.29
N ALA A 140 22.37 -5.97 -7.55
CA ALA A 140 22.11 -5.60 -6.15
C ALA A 140 22.00 -6.84 -5.27
N CYS A 141 22.30 -6.70 -3.98
CA CYS A 141 22.21 -7.78 -2.99
C CYS A 141 20.75 -8.19 -2.76
N GLY A 142 20.46 -9.48 -2.91
CA GLY A 142 19.13 -10.04 -2.72
C GLY A 142 18.58 -10.03 -1.28
N TYR A 143 19.32 -9.42 -0.34
CA TYR A 143 18.87 -9.24 1.05
C TYR A 143 18.89 -7.77 1.48
N CYS A 144 20.05 -7.12 1.46
CA CYS A 144 20.20 -5.77 1.98
C CYS A 144 20.05 -4.68 0.90
N THR A 145 19.74 -5.05 -0.33
CA THR A 145 19.51 -4.14 -1.47
C THR A 145 20.74 -3.34 -1.95
N THR A 146 21.87 -3.43 -1.25
CA THR A 146 23.10 -2.71 -1.60
C THR A 146 23.59 -3.09 -3.01
N PRO A 147 23.95 -2.12 -3.85
CA PRO A 147 24.59 -2.39 -5.14
C PRO A 147 25.83 -3.27 -4.99
N LEU A 148 26.04 -4.20 -5.92
CA LEU A 148 27.14 -5.15 -5.89
C LEU A 148 28.30 -4.67 -6.77
N ALA A 149 29.51 -4.63 -6.20
CA ALA A 149 30.74 -4.58 -6.99
C ALA A 149 31.01 -5.99 -7.51
N LEU A 150 30.78 -6.22 -8.81
CA LEU A 150 30.76 -7.57 -9.41
C LEU A 150 32.10 -8.32 -9.35
N ASP A 151 33.19 -7.60 -9.16
CA ASP A 151 34.57 -8.08 -8.98
C ASP A 151 34.91 -8.43 -7.51
N SER A 152 34.01 -8.12 -6.56
CA SER A 152 34.25 -8.38 -5.15
C SER A 152 34.26 -9.89 -4.83
N PRO A 153 35.34 -10.40 -4.18
CA PRO A 153 35.41 -11.81 -3.76
C PRO A 153 34.43 -12.18 -2.64
N LEU A 154 33.77 -11.19 -2.04
CA LEU A 154 32.78 -11.39 -0.96
C LEU A 154 31.38 -11.75 -1.47
N ILE A 155 31.16 -11.66 -2.79
CA ILE A 155 29.86 -12.00 -3.38
C ILE A 155 29.59 -13.49 -3.25
N ASN A 156 28.41 -13.80 -2.74
CA ASN A 156 27.89 -15.17 -2.62
C ASN A 156 26.72 -15.36 -3.58
N VAL A 157 26.71 -16.48 -4.29
CA VAL A 157 25.58 -16.86 -5.15
C VAL A 157 24.53 -17.66 -4.36
N CYS A 158 23.31 -17.71 -4.86
CA CYS A 158 22.30 -18.61 -4.30
C CYS A 158 22.80 -20.08 -4.36
N PRO A 159 22.76 -20.84 -3.26
CA PRO A 159 23.22 -22.24 -3.25
C PRO A 159 22.50 -23.13 -4.29
N ALA A 160 21.27 -22.83 -4.64
CA ALA A 160 20.54 -23.54 -5.69
C ALA A 160 21.10 -23.31 -7.12
N SER A 161 21.95 -22.29 -7.30
CA SER A 161 22.63 -22.03 -8.58
C SER A 161 23.88 -22.87 -8.78
N SER A 162 24.47 -23.37 -7.69
CA SER A 162 25.74 -24.11 -7.70
C SER A 162 25.59 -25.63 -7.68
N SER A 163 24.36 -26.17 -7.70
CA SER A 163 24.17 -27.62 -7.74
C SER A 163 24.64 -28.14 -9.08
N THR A 164 25.84 -28.74 -9.06
CA THR A 164 26.38 -29.63 -10.10
C THR A 164 25.48 -30.86 -10.24
N MET A 165 24.37 -30.73 -10.94
CA MET A 165 23.60 -31.84 -11.39
C MET A 165 24.21 -32.38 -12.69
N PRO A 166 24.30 -33.72 -12.86
CA PRO A 166 24.86 -34.30 -14.09
C PRO A 166 24.08 -33.80 -15.32
N ALA A 167 24.80 -33.67 -16.43
CA ALA A 167 24.45 -32.99 -17.69
C ALA A 167 23.22 -33.54 -18.46
N ALA A 168 22.25 -34.15 -17.80
CA ALA A 168 21.07 -34.78 -18.42
C ALA A 168 19.76 -34.01 -18.30
N SER A 169 19.71 -32.82 -17.68
CA SER A 169 18.50 -32.01 -17.65
C SER A 169 18.72 -30.69 -18.36
N THR A 170 18.24 -30.62 -19.57
CA THR A 170 18.09 -29.41 -20.40
C THR A 170 17.34 -28.31 -19.66
N SER A 171 17.92 -27.11 -19.66
CA SER A 171 17.36 -25.81 -19.27
C SER A 171 16.90 -25.64 -17.80
N THR A 172 17.84 -25.46 -16.88
CA THR A 172 17.53 -24.72 -15.67
C THR A 172 18.40 -23.47 -15.65
N ASN A 173 17.79 -22.31 -15.98
CA ASN A 173 18.45 -21.04 -15.73
C ASN A 173 18.78 -20.96 -14.23
N PRO A 174 20.04 -20.69 -13.86
CA PRO A 174 20.44 -20.58 -12.47
C PRO A 174 19.68 -19.43 -11.79
N CYS A 175 19.52 -19.49 -10.46
CA CYS A 175 18.96 -18.37 -9.72
C CYS A 175 19.88 -17.15 -9.89
N PRO A 176 19.40 -16.00 -10.37
CA PRO A 176 20.23 -14.83 -10.60
C PRO A 176 20.63 -14.10 -9.31
N THR A 177 19.98 -14.41 -8.18
CA THR A 177 20.15 -13.68 -6.93
C THR A 177 21.57 -13.86 -6.36
N ARG A 178 22.20 -12.74 -6.06
CA ARG A 178 23.52 -12.65 -5.42
C ARG A 178 23.44 -11.90 -4.10
N PHE A 179 24.40 -12.13 -3.22
CA PHE A 179 24.45 -11.56 -1.89
C PHE A 179 25.84 -10.92 -1.67
N CYS A 180 25.88 -9.71 -1.11
CA CYS A 180 27.14 -9.00 -0.89
C CYS A 180 28.06 -9.66 0.17
N SER A 181 27.54 -10.59 0.97
CA SER A 181 28.29 -11.29 2.01
C SER A 181 27.62 -12.61 2.41
N ARG A 182 28.38 -13.48 3.11
CA ARG A 182 27.83 -14.69 3.74
C ARG A 182 26.73 -14.39 4.77
N LEU A 183 26.83 -13.25 5.45
CA LEU A 183 25.81 -12.82 6.41
C LEU A 183 24.48 -12.51 5.69
N CYS A 184 24.53 -11.77 4.57
CA CYS A 184 23.34 -11.50 3.77
C CYS A 184 22.72 -12.78 3.19
N LEU A 185 23.56 -13.73 2.72
CA LEU A 185 23.10 -15.05 2.29
C LEU A 185 22.39 -15.79 3.44
N ALA A 186 22.98 -15.85 4.63
CA ALA A 186 22.40 -16.54 5.78
C ALA A 186 21.08 -15.88 6.22
N ARG A 187 21.02 -14.55 6.27
CA ARG A 187 19.79 -13.81 6.61
C ARG A 187 18.68 -13.99 5.57
N SER A 188 19.04 -14.12 4.28
CA SER A 188 18.08 -14.34 3.20
C SER A 188 17.37 -15.70 3.29
N ALA A 189 17.91 -16.64 4.04
CA ALA A 189 17.31 -18.00 4.23
C ALA A 189 15.89 -17.95 4.83
N LYS A 190 15.50 -16.82 5.44
CA LYS A 190 14.14 -16.63 5.97
C LYS A 190 13.08 -16.31 4.91
N VAL A 191 13.48 -15.99 3.68
CA VAL A 191 12.55 -15.54 2.62
C VAL A 191 12.92 -16.12 1.26
N HIS A 192 14.20 -16.01 0.86
CA HIS A 192 14.66 -16.31 -0.49
C HIS A 192 14.34 -17.73 -0.98
N PRO A 193 14.46 -18.82 -0.21
CA PRO A 193 14.18 -20.16 -0.71
C PRO A 193 12.81 -20.33 -1.35
N ILE A 194 11.78 -19.72 -0.77
CA ILE A 194 10.40 -19.75 -1.30
C ILE A 194 10.24 -18.83 -2.53
N LEU A 195 11.03 -17.78 -2.63
CA LEU A 195 10.99 -16.84 -3.77
C LEU A 195 12.02 -17.17 -4.86
N CYS A 196 12.87 -18.18 -4.61
CA CYS A 196 13.89 -18.61 -5.55
C CYS A 196 13.26 -19.35 -6.75
N PRO A 197 13.46 -18.90 -7.99
CA PRO A 197 12.85 -19.54 -9.17
C PRO A 197 13.34 -20.98 -9.41
N VAL A 198 14.49 -21.35 -8.85
CA VAL A 198 15.03 -22.72 -8.93
C VAL A 198 14.39 -23.63 -7.87
N GLN A 199 14.27 -23.14 -6.63
CA GLN A 199 13.74 -23.92 -5.51
C GLN A 199 12.21 -23.97 -5.51
N ASN A 200 11.54 -22.86 -5.85
CA ASN A 200 10.10 -22.77 -5.98
C ASN A 200 9.71 -22.04 -7.30
N PRO A 201 9.71 -22.71 -8.43
CA PRO A 201 9.36 -22.10 -9.72
C PRO A 201 7.95 -21.50 -9.76
N ALA A 202 7.02 -22.02 -8.96
CA ALA A 202 5.64 -21.54 -8.88
C ALA A 202 5.52 -20.11 -8.36
N SER A 203 6.55 -19.57 -7.68
CA SER A 203 6.57 -18.17 -7.23
C SER A 203 6.84 -17.16 -8.35
N ALA A 204 7.48 -17.58 -9.45
CA ALA A 204 7.91 -16.67 -10.52
C ALA A 204 6.75 -15.98 -11.24
N PRO A 205 5.62 -16.64 -11.59
CA PRO A 205 4.47 -15.97 -12.20
C PRO A 205 3.83 -14.90 -11.30
N LEU A 206 3.77 -15.15 -9.98
CA LEU A 206 3.24 -14.20 -9.01
C LEU A 206 4.13 -12.96 -8.89
N LEU A 207 5.45 -13.14 -8.75
CA LEU A 207 6.42 -12.04 -8.69
C LEU A 207 6.41 -11.22 -9.99
N LYS A 208 6.33 -11.90 -11.15
CA LYS A 208 6.18 -11.22 -12.43
C LYS A 208 4.89 -10.39 -12.48
N PHE A 209 3.76 -10.94 -12.04
CA PHE A 209 2.50 -10.24 -12.00
C PHE A 209 2.57 -9.00 -11.10
N ALA A 210 3.13 -9.12 -9.90
CA ALA A 210 3.31 -7.99 -8.98
C ALA A 210 4.19 -6.89 -9.59
N ARG A 211 5.28 -7.30 -10.32
CA ARG A 211 6.18 -6.38 -11.01
C ARG A 211 5.51 -5.67 -12.19
N ASP A 212 4.80 -6.41 -13.04
CA ASP A 212 4.14 -5.88 -14.23
C ASP A 212 3.01 -4.89 -13.84
N SER A 213 2.33 -5.14 -12.73
CA SER A 213 1.29 -4.27 -12.18
C SER A 213 1.82 -3.23 -11.20
N GLN A 214 3.11 -3.11 -11.00
CA GLN A 214 3.73 -2.16 -10.04
C GLN A 214 3.13 -2.24 -8.62
N TRP A 215 2.66 -3.42 -8.20
CA TRP A 215 1.87 -3.58 -6.99
C TRP A 215 2.72 -3.88 -5.75
N MET A 216 3.23 -2.83 -5.11
CA MET A 216 4.13 -2.93 -3.96
C MET A 216 3.51 -3.64 -2.76
N ALA A 217 2.21 -3.45 -2.48
CA ALA A 217 1.55 -4.16 -1.38
C ALA A 217 1.50 -5.68 -1.62
N LEU A 218 1.28 -6.12 -2.87
CA LEU A 218 1.36 -7.53 -3.24
C LEU A 218 2.80 -8.05 -3.09
N HIS A 219 3.79 -7.29 -3.52
CA HIS A 219 5.20 -7.64 -3.35
C HIS A 219 5.57 -7.84 -1.88
N ALA A 220 5.15 -6.92 -1.00
CA ALA A 220 5.36 -7.04 0.44
C ALA A 220 4.63 -8.24 1.06
N LEU A 221 3.39 -8.50 0.63
CA LEU A 221 2.63 -9.68 1.07
C LEU A 221 3.33 -10.99 0.66
N ILE A 222 3.86 -11.05 -0.57
CA ILE A 222 4.67 -12.17 -1.07
C ILE A 222 5.87 -12.45 -0.13
N HIS A 223 6.62 -11.41 0.22
CA HIS A 223 7.79 -11.53 1.10
C HIS A 223 7.40 -11.91 2.53
N THR A 224 6.33 -11.34 3.06
CA THR A 224 5.79 -11.66 4.39
C THR A 224 5.35 -13.12 4.46
N THR A 225 4.59 -13.58 3.47
CA THR A 225 4.13 -14.97 3.40
C THR A 225 5.30 -15.96 3.30
N ALA A 226 6.28 -15.67 2.43
CA ALA A 226 7.48 -16.50 2.31
C ALA A 226 8.21 -16.61 3.66
N ARG A 227 8.32 -15.52 4.40
CA ARG A 227 8.92 -15.50 5.74
C ARG A 227 8.14 -16.38 6.73
N ILE A 228 6.83 -16.21 6.82
CA ILE A 228 5.98 -16.98 7.75
C ILE A 228 6.06 -18.49 7.42
N LEU A 229 6.01 -18.87 6.15
CA LEU A 229 6.13 -20.27 5.73
C LEU A 229 7.47 -20.88 6.15
N LEU A 230 8.58 -20.19 5.92
CA LEU A 230 9.91 -20.69 6.26
C LEU A 230 10.17 -20.71 7.76
N VAL A 231 9.72 -19.69 8.49
CA VAL A 231 9.87 -19.60 9.94
C VAL A 231 9.11 -20.76 10.64
N ASN A 232 7.96 -21.17 10.10
CA ASN A 232 7.24 -22.35 10.59
C ASN A 232 8.10 -23.63 10.57
N GLN A 233 9.06 -23.75 9.63
CA GLN A 233 9.94 -24.93 9.56
C GLN A 233 10.96 -24.95 10.71
N HIS A 234 11.28 -23.80 11.32
CA HIS A 234 12.23 -23.68 12.41
C HIS A 234 11.61 -23.97 13.81
N GLY A 235 10.32 -23.77 13.98
CA GLY A 235 9.61 -24.10 15.22
C GLY A 235 8.46 -23.16 15.54
N ILE A 236 7.55 -23.68 16.38
CA ILE A 236 6.29 -22.99 16.71
C ILE A 236 6.50 -21.66 17.43
N GLU A 237 7.49 -21.54 18.32
CA GLU A 237 7.75 -20.30 19.07
C GLU A 237 8.25 -19.19 18.16
N THR A 238 9.09 -19.50 17.17
CA THR A 238 9.55 -18.52 16.18
C THR A 238 8.42 -18.11 15.26
N LEU A 239 7.56 -19.05 14.86
CA LEU A 239 6.36 -18.76 14.10
C LEU A 239 5.42 -17.83 14.87
N ARG A 240 5.14 -18.11 16.14
CA ARG A 240 4.26 -17.27 16.96
C ARG A 240 4.75 -15.83 17.04
N LYS A 241 6.05 -15.64 17.26
CA LYS A 241 6.65 -14.28 17.30
C LYS A 241 6.46 -13.54 15.97
N ASP A 242 6.81 -14.16 14.87
CA ASP A 242 6.69 -13.53 13.54
C ASP A 242 5.22 -13.32 13.15
N TRP A 243 4.34 -14.27 13.47
CA TRP A 243 2.92 -14.16 13.21
C TRP A 243 2.26 -13.05 14.07
N ASP A 244 2.66 -12.93 15.33
CA ASP A 244 2.20 -11.86 16.21
C ASP A 244 2.59 -10.48 15.70
N ILE A 245 3.79 -10.33 15.14
CA ILE A 245 4.21 -9.10 14.44
C ILE A 245 3.21 -8.78 13.30
N VAL A 246 2.94 -9.75 12.42
CA VAL A 246 2.05 -9.55 11.27
C VAL A 246 0.63 -9.18 11.73
N GLN A 247 0.10 -9.86 12.76
CA GLN A 247 -1.23 -9.60 13.28
C GLN A 247 -1.36 -8.28 14.06
N SER A 248 -0.25 -7.71 14.52
CA SER A 248 -0.23 -6.44 15.24
C SER A 248 -0.19 -5.20 14.32
N LEU A 249 0.18 -5.37 13.05
CA LEU A 249 0.22 -4.29 12.07
C LEU A 249 -1.15 -3.62 11.90
N ALA A 250 -1.15 -2.33 11.55
CA ALA A 250 -2.38 -1.64 11.20
C ALA A 250 -3.05 -2.33 10.01
N GLU A 251 -4.36 -2.58 10.11
CA GLU A 251 -5.13 -3.37 9.16
C GLU A 251 -6.41 -2.66 8.76
N LEU A 252 -6.65 -2.59 7.46
CA LEU A 252 -7.94 -2.26 6.87
C LEU A 252 -8.03 -3.04 5.56
N GLY A 253 -9.02 -3.92 5.43
CA GLY A 253 -9.21 -4.77 4.24
C GLY A 253 -9.37 -3.96 2.96
N MET A 254 -9.03 -4.56 1.82
CA MET A 254 -9.06 -3.84 0.53
C MET A 254 -10.46 -3.35 0.18
N GLU A 255 -11.51 -4.12 0.45
CA GLU A 255 -12.90 -3.71 0.20
C GLU A 255 -13.30 -2.51 1.09
N GLU A 256 -12.95 -2.53 2.37
CA GLU A 256 -13.20 -1.42 3.29
C GLU A 256 -12.40 -0.18 2.87
N ARG A 257 -11.14 -0.33 2.46
CA ARG A 257 -10.33 0.78 1.95
C ARG A 257 -10.99 1.44 0.75
N PHE A 258 -11.47 0.66 -0.22
CA PHE A 258 -12.19 1.19 -1.37
C PHE A 258 -13.46 1.91 -0.96
N LYS A 259 -14.26 1.28 -0.11
CA LYS A 259 -15.55 1.84 0.35
C LYS A 259 -15.39 3.18 1.05
N TYR A 260 -14.34 3.36 1.86
CA TYR A 260 -14.21 4.53 2.75
C TYR A 260 -13.15 5.55 2.32
N SER A 261 -12.06 5.12 1.68
CA SER A 261 -10.96 6.01 1.29
C SER A 261 -11.17 6.65 -0.08
N PHE A 262 -11.87 5.98 -0.99
CA PHE A 262 -12.05 6.41 -2.37
C PHE A 262 -13.49 6.81 -2.70
N LYS A 263 -14.26 7.27 -1.73
CA LYS A 263 -15.64 7.77 -1.90
C LYS A 263 -15.77 9.03 -2.78
N SER A 264 -14.78 9.36 -3.59
CA SER A 264 -14.95 10.34 -4.65
C SER A 264 -15.76 9.70 -5.78
N SER A 265 -16.81 10.36 -6.23
CA SER A 265 -17.67 9.93 -7.35
C SER A 265 -16.91 9.70 -8.67
N ALA A 266 -15.65 10.06 -8.73
CA ALA A 266 -14.76 9.92 -9.87
C ALA A 266 -13.75 8.76 -9.75
N ALA A 267 -13.60 8.13 -8.57
CA ALA A 267 -12.70 6.99 -8.44
C ALA A 267 -13.27 5.77 -9.15
N PRO A 268 -12.51 5.12 -10.04
CA PRO A 268 -12.95 3.88 -10.69
C PRO A 268 -13.17 2.79 -9.63
N GLU A 269 -14.18 1.93 -9.84
CA GLU A 269 -14.35 0.74 -9.00
C GLU A 269 -13.08 -0.13 -9.05
N PRO A 270 -12.75 -0.81 -7.91
CA PRO A 270 -11.59 -1.69 -7.89
C PRO A 270 -11.78 -2.83 -8.89
N ASP A 271 -10.74 -3.14 -9.64
CA ASP A 271 -10.75 -4.31 -10.50
C ASP A 271 -10.59 -5.60 -9.67
N ARG A 272 -11.71 -6.10 -9.18
CA ARG A 272 -11.77 -7.35 -8.42
C ARG A 272 -11.31 -8.56 -9.21
N ALA A 273 -11.32 -8.51 -10.54
CA ALA A 273 -10.79 -9.58 -11.39
C ALA A 273 -9.26 -9.65 -11.26
N VAL A 274 -8.60 -8.50 -11.20
CA VAL A 274 -7.14 -8.41 -10.91
C VAL A 274 -6.82 -8.99 -9.54
N TRP A 275 -7.62 -8.68 -8.50
CA TRP A 275 -7.42 -9.26 -7.16
C TRP A 275 -7.56 -10.78 -7.15
N LYS A 276 -8.60 -11.32 -7.81
CA LYS A 276 -8.84 -12.77 -7.94
C LYS A 276 -7.72 -13.46 -8.71
N LYS A 277 -7.21 -12.82 -9.78
CA LYS A 277 -6.05 -13.32 -10.53
C LYS A 277 -4.80 -13.37 -9.64
N ALA A 278 -4.52 -12.29 -8.91
CA ALA A 278 -3.39 -12.24 -7.97
C ALA A 278 -3.52 -13.33 -6.90
N PHE A 279 -4.71 -13.52 -6.32
CA PHE A 279 -4.98 -14.58 -5.34
C PHE A 279 -4.76 -15.98 -5.90
N THR A 280 -5.21 -16.26 -7.12
CA THR A 280 -4.96 -17.53 -7.78
C THR A 280 -3.47 -17.81 -7.94
N LEU A 281 -2.69 -16.82 -8.38
CA LEU A 281 -1.24 -16.94 -8.48
C LEU A 281 -0.57 -17.08 -7.11
N TYR A 282 -1.10 -16.42 -6.09
CA TYR A 282 -0.64 -16.50 -4.71
C TYR A 282 -0.83 -17.90 -4.12
N LEU A 283 -2.01 -18.51 -4.32
CA LEU A 283 -2.24 -19.92 -3.92
C LEU A 283 -1.28 -20.87 -4.64
N GLN A 284 -1.07 -20.70 -5.94
CA GLN A 284 -0.14 -21.53 -6.71
C GLN A 284 1.30 -21.40 -6.21
N ALA A 285 1.71 -20.18 -5.82
CA ALA A 285 3.06 -19.94 -5.34
C ALA A 285 3.33 -20.55 -3.95
N PHE A 286 2.32 -20.54 -3.06
CA PHE A 286 2.53 -20.75 -1.62
C PHE A 286 1.72 -21.88 -0.98
N LYS A 287 0.79 -22.49 -1.70
CA LYS A 287 -0.06 -23.57 -1.17
C LYS A 287 -0.23 -24.73 -2.14
N GLU A 288 -0.62 -24.44 -3.36
CA GLU A 288 -1.05 -25.46 -4.34
C GLU A 288 -0.36 -25.25 -5.70
N PRO A 289 0.95 -25.57 -5.83
CA PRO A 289 1.64 -25.47 -7.12
C PRO A 289 0.96 -26.35 -8.18
N LYS A 290 0.89 -25.85 -9.42
CA LYS A 290 0.11 -26.48 -10.50
C LYS A 290 0.66 -27.83 -10.97
N THR A 291 1.98 -27.92 -11.10
CA THR A 291 2.60 -29.08 -11.76
C THR A 291 3.26 -30.02 -10.75
N PRO A 292 3.28 -31.34 -11.02
CA PRO A 292 3.94 -32.31 -10.14
C PRO A 292 5.41 -31.98 -9.83
N PRO A 293 6.23 -31.50 -10.79
CA PRO A 293 7.60 -31.05 -10.48
C PRO A 293 7.67 -29.88 -9.50
N GLU A 294 6.76 -28.89 -9.62
CA GLU A 294 6.68 -27.77 -8.69
C GLU A 294 6.24 -28.24 -7.29
N GLN A 295 5.21 -29.10 -7.22
CA GLN A 295 4.74 -29.68 -5.96
C GLN A 295 5.87 -30.45 -5.24
N LYS A 296 6.65 -31.24 -5.98
CA LYS A 296 7.80 -31.95 -5.43
C LYS A 296 8.90 -31.02 -4.90
N LYS A 297 9.17 -29.92 -5.59
CA LYS A 297 10.14 -28.91 -5.13
C LYS A 297 9.61 -28.18 -3.89
N PHE A 298 8.35 -27.76 -3.92
CA PHE A 298 7.69 -27.07 -2.81
C PHE A 298 7.66 -27.91 -1.54
N ALA A 299 7.29 -29.19 -1.64
CA ALA A 299 7.27 -30.12 -0.51
C ALA A 299 8.66 -30.35 0.13
N LYS A 300 9.75 -30.12 -0.59
CA LYS A 300 11.11 -30.18 -0.02
C LYS A 300 11.40 -28.97 0.88
N LEU A 301 10.80 -27.83 0.58
CA LEU A 301 10.98 -26.60 1.36
C LEU A 301 10.09 -26.57 2.61
N LEU A 302 8.85 -27.05 2.48
CA LEU A 302 7.83 -26.96 3.52
C LEU A 302 7.39 -28.37 3.96
N LYS A 303 8.04 -28.87 5.02
CA LYS A 303 7.80 -30.19 5.60
C LYS A 303 6.77 -30.19 6.72
N LYS A 304 6.69 -29.06 7.46
CA LYS A 304 5.76 -28.91 8.59
C LYS A 304 4.53 -28.14 8.10
N PRO A 305 3.30 -28.65 8.33
CA PRO A 305 2.07 -27.94 8.04
C PRO A 305 1.96 -26.68 8.89
N LEU A 306 1.23 -25.70 8.39
CA LEU A 306 0.88 -24.51 9.18
C LEU A 306 -0.19 -24.84 10.23
N PRO A 307 -0.19 -24.16 11.38
CA PRO A 307 -1.36 -24.13 12.25
C PRO A 307 -2.59 -23.57 11.49
N ALA A 308 -3.76 -24.11 11.77
CA ALA A 308 -5.00 -23.77 11.05
C ALA A 308 -5.31 -22.26 11.07
N GLU A 309 -5.06 -21.58 12.18
CA GLU A 309 -5.24 -20.13 12.32
C GLU A 309 -4.32 -19.35 11.37
N VAL A 310 -3.04 -19.72 11.28
CA VAL A 310 -2.06 -19.08 10.40
C VAL A 310 -2.40 -19.36 8.94
N GLU A 311 -2.79 -20.61 8.63
CA GLU A 311 -3.20 -21.00 7.28
C GLU A 311 -4.41 -20.21 6.82
N HIS A 312 -5.45 -20.09 7.64
CA HIS A 312 -6.63 -19.26 7.35
C HIS A 312 -6.24 -17.79 7.20
N GLY A 313 -5.44 -17.24 8.10
CA GLY A 313 -4.99 -15.84 8.05
C GLY A 313 -4.04 -15.49 6.90
N LEU A 314 -3.52 -16.48 6.16
CA LEU A 314 -2.74 -16.27 4.94
C LEU A 314 -3.54 -16.56 3.67
N PHE A 315 -4.34 -17.65 3.64
CA PHE A 315 -4.86 -18.25 2.41
C PHE A 315 -6.37 -18.17 2.25
N ASP A 316 -7.11 -17.65 3.22
CA ASP A 316 -8.48 -17.22 2.97
C ASP A 316 -8.48 -15.96 2.09
N TYR A 317 -9.45 -15.83 1.17
CA TYR A 317 -9.47 -14.72 0.24
C TYR A 317 -9.71 -13.38 0.93
N ASP A 318 -10.74 -13.31 1.78
CA ASP A 318 -11.16 -12.07 2.44
C ASP A 318 -10.38 -11.83 3.74
N ALA A 319 -10.38 -12.82 4.64
CA ALA A 319 -9.76 -12.71 5.97
C ALA A 319 -8.21 -12.80 5.93
N GLY A 320 -7.64 -13.42 4.92
CA GLY A 320 -6.20 -13.60 4.74
C GLY A 320 -5.63 -12.65 3.69
N PHE A 321 -5.89 -12.91 2.42
CA PHE A 321 -5.24 -12.24 1.29
C PHE A 321 -5.60 -10.74 1.20
N LEU A 322 -6.89 -10.39 1.15
CA LEU A 322 -7.32 -8.99 1.02
C LEU A 322 -6.97 -8.15 2.26
N ARG A 323 -7.07 -8.73 3.46
CA ARG A 323 -6.61 -8.07 4.69
C ARG A 323 -5.08 -7.96 4.72
N GLY A 324 -4.36 -8.99 4.27
CA GLY A 324 -2.92 -8.96 4.11
C GLY A 324 -2.44 -7.84 3.20
N LEU A 325 -3.07 -7.66 2.05
CA LEU A 325 -2.80 -6.52 1.15
C LEU A 325 -3.05 -5.17 1.84
N GLY A 326 -4.15 -5.04 2.56
CA GLY A 326 -4.46 -3.85 3.33
C GLY A 326 -3.43 -3.55 4.42
N ARG A 327 -2.93 -4.57 5.15
CA ARG A 327 -1.83 -4.42 6.11
C ARG A 327 -0.56 -3.92 5.43
N MET A 328 -0.15 -4.54 4.32
CA MET A 328 1.04 -4.10 3.60
C MET A 328 0.92 -2.66 3.12
N SER A 329 -0.22 -2.28 2.58
CA SER A 329 -0.46 -0.90 2.12
C SER A 329 -0.40 0.15 3.24
N LEU A 330 -0.66 -0.21 4.50
CA LEU A 330 -0.70 0.72 5.64
C LEU A 330 0.61 0.76 6.44
N ASN A 331 1.53 -0.19 6.24
CA ASN A 331 2.72 -0.29 7.09
C ASN A 331 4.04 -0.34 6.31
N LEU A 332 3.96 -0.40 4.98
CA LEU A 332 5.16 -0.46 4.14
C LEU A 332 5.76 0.95 3.99
N GLU A 333 7.05 1.07 4.24
CA GLU A 333 7.82 2.27 3.92
C GLU A 333 8.03 2.40 2.40
N ALA A 334 8.23 3.61 1.91
CA ALA A 334 8.35 3.92 0.49
C ALA A 334 9.40 3.05 -0.23
N HIS A 335 10.54 2.79 0.40
CA HIS A 335 11.59 1.92 -0.14
C HIS A 335 11.33 0.41 0.01
N GLY A 336 10.13 0.00 0.48
CA GLY A 336 9.70 -1.39 0.57
C GLY A 336 10.10 -2.12 1.86
N GLY A 337 10.59 -1.44 2.87
CA GLY A 337 10.85 -2.00 4.19
C GLY A 337 9.59 -2.05 5.07
N LEU A 338 9.40 -3.14 5.80
CA LEU A 338 8.40 -3.27 6.86
C LEU A 338 9.12 -3.44 8.20
N TYR A 339 8.75 -2.63 9.19
CA TYR A 339 9.46 -2.56 10.47
C TYR A 339 8.53 -2.80 11.65
N VAL A 340 9.05 -3.41 12.71
CA VAL A 340 8.25 -3.78 13.88
C VAL A 340 7.94 -2.55 14.73
N LEU A 341 8.96 -1.87 15.23
CA LEU A 341 8.77 -0.71 16.10
C LEU A 341 8.29 0.52 15.34
N HIS A 342 8.87 0.79 14.16
CA HIS A 342 8.47 1.90 13.30
C HIS A 342 6.97 1.85 12.92
N SER A 343 6.38 0.66 12.73
CA SER A 343 4.94 0.50 12.44
C SER A 343 4.00 1.03 13.53
N HIS A 344 4.54 1.49 14.66
CA HIS A 344 3.78 2.12 15.74
C HIS A 344 3.77 3.65 15.65
N LEU A 345 4.53 4.27 14.73
CA LEU A 345 4.54 5.72 14.56
C LEU A 345 3.27 6.20 13.87
N ASN A 346 2.52 7.05 14.53
CA ASN A 346 1.32 7.69 13.98
C ASN A 346 1.66 8.93 13.16
N HIS A 347 0.68 9.42 12.40
CA HIS A 347 0.81 10.60 11.56
C HIS A 347 0.65 11.91 12.32
N SER A 348 1.50 12.88 11.97
CA SER A 348 1.28 14.32 12.15
C SER A 348 1.77 15.07 10.90
N CYS A 349 1.05 16.13 10.49
CA CYS A 349 1.52 17.05 9.45
C CYS A 349 2.69 17.92 9.90
N ASP A 350 2.95 17.96 11.21
CA ASP A 350 4.13 18.54 11.84
C ASP A 350 4.76 17.49 12.77
N PRO A 351 5.55 16.56 12.19
CA PRO A 351 6.11 15.42 12.92
C PRO A 351 7.29 15.83 13.79
N ASN A 352 7.44 15.18 14.96
CA ASN A 352 8.57 15.40 15.85
C ASN A 352 9.73 14.42 15.67
N VAL A 353 9.57 13.39 14.81
CA VAL A 353 10.67 12.51 14.45
C VAL A 353 10.85 12.42 12.92
N SER A 354 12.04 12.04 12.51
CA SER A 354 12.38 11.73 11.12
C SER A 354 12.99 10.35 10.98
N VAL A 355 12.67 9.67 9.88
CA VAL A 355 13.23 8.37 9.52
C VAL A 355 14.28 8.57 8.43
N ARG A 356 15.48 8.01 8.62
CA ARG A 356 16.63 8.18 7.73
C ARG A 356 17.29 6.84 7.44
N HIS A 357 17.80 6.71 6.21
CA HIS A 357 18.69 5.63 5.79
C HIS A 357 20.14 6.13 5.85
N LEU A 358 20.74 6.11 7.02
CA LEU A 358 22.10 6.66 7.22
C LEU A 358 23.20 5.66 6.85
N ASP A 359 22.94 4.36 6.98
CA ASP A 359 23.92 3.30 6.75
C ASP A 359 23.96 2.86 5.28
N GLN A 360 24.05 3.80 4.34
CA GLN A 360 23.98 3.54 2.89
C GLN A 360 25.04 2.57 2.35
N ARG A 361 26.13 2.34 3.09
CA ARG A 361 27.23 1.48 2.61
C ARG A 361 27.01 -0.01 2.89
N ASN A 362 26.28 -0.38 3.94
CA ASN A 362 26.22 -1.77 4.40
C ASN A 362 24.80 -2.33 4.61
N ALA A 363 23.77 -1.50 4.64
CA ALA A 363 22.40 -1.93 4.87
C ALA A 363 21.43 -0.80 4.50
N LEU A 364 21.18 -0.61 3.20
CA LEU A 364 20.24 0.41 2.70
C LEU A 364 18.83 0.28 3.32
N SER A 365 18.45 -0.93 3.69
CA SER A 365 17.14 -1.19 4.31
C SER A 365 17.08 -0.91 5.81
N ARG A 366 18.22 -0.60 6.49
CA ARG A 366 18.18 -0.23 7.91
C ARG A 366 17.75 1.23 8.07
N ILE A 367 16.82 1.49 8.98
CA ILE A 367 16.40 2.85 9.32
C ILE A 367 17.06 3.34 10.62
N THR A 368 17.23 4.66 10.71
CA THR A 368 17.57 5.39 11.93
C THR A 368 16.48 6.41 12.18
N VAL A 369 15.90 6.38 13.37
CA VAL A 369 14.87 7.32 13.80
C VAL A 369 15.50 8.38 14.68
N LEU A 370 15.32 9.65 14.30
CA LEU A 370 15.95 10.83 14.90
C LEU A 370 14.88 11.81 15.38
N ALA A 371 15.12 12.46 16.52
CA ALA A 371 14.30 13.58 16.97
C ALA A 371 14.53 14.81 16.06
N LYS A 372 13.45 15.42 15.56
CA LYS A 372 13.49 16.65 14.76
C LYS A 372 13.48 17.91 15.60
N ARG A 373 13.02 17.81 16.84
CA ARG A 373 12.98 18.82 17.87
C ARG A 373 13.02 18.15 19.23
N ALA A 374 13.19 18.89 20.30
CA ALA A 374 13.05 18.38 21.65
C ALA A 374 11.65 17.76 21.86
N ILE A 375 11.60 16.57 22.45
CA ILE A 375 10.41 15.78 22.74
C ILE A 375 10.32 15.59 24.25
N LYS A 376 9.22 15.99 24.86
CA LYS A 376 9.02 15.86 26.30
C LYS A 376 8.59 14.45 26.68
N GLN A 377 8.92 14.05 27.91
CA GLN A 377 8.39 12.82 28.49
C GLN A 377 6.85 12.79 28.39
N GLY A 378 6.30 11.66 27.95
CA GLY A 378 4.86 11.45 27.74
C GLY A 378 4.34 11.95 26.37
N GLU A 379 5.15 12.68 25.60
CA GLU A 379 4.78 13.14 24.25
C GLU A 379 4.79 11.95 23.29
N GLU A 380 3.83 11.94 22.36
CA GLU A 380 3.75 10.94 21.31
C GLU A 380 4.78 11.23 20.20
N LEU A 381 5.43 10.19 19.71
CA LEU A 381 6.33 10.25 18.57
C LEU A 381 5.51 10.08 17.28
N THR A 382 5.69 11.01 16.34
CA THR A 382 4.93 11.02 15.08
C THR A 382 5.81 11.26 13.87
N ILE A 383 5.43 10.66 12.74
CA ILE A 383 6.00 10.90 11.39
C ILE A 383 4.95 11.54 10.48
N THR A 384 5.33 11.90 9.25
CA THR A 384 4.36 12.27 8.23
C THR A 384 4.14 11.13 7.24
N TYR A 385 2.88 10.86 6.89
CA TYR A 385 2.50 9.87 5.88
C TYR A 385 2.31 10.50 4.49
N VAL A 386 2.35 11.83 4.41
CA VAL A 386 2.13 12.59 3.18
C VAL A 386 3.18 13.69 3.07
N ASN A 387 3.32 14.29 1.90
CA ASN A 387 4.25 15.39 1.73
C ASN A 387 3.84 16.61 2.60
N PRO A 388 4.64 16.97 3.62
CA PRO A 388 4.29 18.07 4.53
C PRO A 388 4.32 19.47 3.89
N LYS A 389 4.89 19.60 2.67
CA LYS A 389 4.93 20.86 1.92
C LYS A 389 3.61 21.19 1.23
N LEU A 390 2.72 20.20 1.05
CA LEU A 390 1.41 20.40 0.46
C LEU A 390 0.53 21.31 1.34
N GLY A 391 -0.39 22.03 0.71
CA GLY A 391 -1.43 22.80 1.40
C GLY A 391 -2.41 21.91 2.16
N TYR A 392 -3.19 22.51 3.07
CA TYR A 392 -4.13 21.79 3.95
C TYR A 392 -5.05 20.82 3.20
N ALA A 393 -5.75 21.33 2.16
CA ALA A 393 -6.72 20.51 1.42
C ALA A 393 -6.07 19.29 0.73
N ALA A 394 -4.91 19.49 0.11
CA ALA A 394 -4.16 18.41 -0.57
C ALA A 394 -3.70 17.36 0.44
N ARG A 395 -3.14 17.75 1.59
CA ARG A 395 -2.75 16.80 2.65
C ARG A 395 -3.94 16.01 3.18
N GLN A 396 -5.10 16.65 3.41
CA GLN A 396 -6.32 15.96 3.84
C GLN A 396 -6.81 14.98 2.77
N HIS A 397 -6.66 15.32 1.50
CA HIS A 397 -7.01 14.45 0.38
C HIS A 397 -6.14 13.19 0.35
N GLU A 398 -4.80 13.35 0.37
CA GLU A 398 -3.87 12.22 0.39
C GLU A 398 -4.09 11.31 1.61
N LEU A 399 -4.33 11.89 2.79
CA LEU A 399 -4.55 11.13 4.03
C LEU A 399 -5.82 10.27 4.02
N ARG A 400 -6.78 10.53 3.13
CA ARG A 400 -7.97 9.66 2.99
C ARG A 400 -7.61 8.23 2.63
N SER A 401 -6.56 8.03 1.82
CA SER A 401 -6.10 6.71 1.41
C SER A 401 -5.59 5.85 2.58
N TRP A 402 -5.21 6.47 3.70
CA TRP A 402 -4.79 5.80 4.93
C TRP A 402 -5.96 5.34 5.82
N GLY A 403 -7.18 5.75 5.53
CA GLY A 403 -8.39 5.25 6.17
C GLY A 403 -8.69 5.77 7.57
N PHE A 404 -7.90 6.69 8.14
CA PHE A 404 -8.17 7.23 9.50
C PHE A 404 -9.01 8.53 9.53
N GLY A 405 -9.54 8.95 8.38
CA GLY A 405 -10.36 10.15 8.25
C GLY A 405 -9.53 11.43 8.14
N SER A 406 -10.07 12.55 8.61
CA SER A 406 -9.37 13.81 8.57
C SER A 406 -8.32 13.92 9.67
N CYS A 407 -7.15 14.46 9.32
CA CYS A 407 -6.10 14.75 10.29
C CYS A 407 -6.50 15.96 11.15
N VAL A 408 -6.37 15.78 12.45
CA VAL A 408 -6.65 16.81 13.48
C VAL A 408 -5.40 17.17 14.28
N CYS A 409 -4.21 17.09 13.71
CA CYS A 409 -2.99 17.57 14.36
C CYS A 409 -3.04 19.10 14.54
N ALA A 410 -2.20 19.64 15.43
CA ALA A 410 -2.21 21.07 15.77
C ALA A 410 -2.13 21.97 14.52
N ARG A 411 -1.23 21.64 13.58
CA ARG A 411 -1.09 22.35 12.31
C ARG A 411 -2.38 22.35 11.47
N CYS A 412 -3.05 21.21 11.34
CA CYS A 412 -4.30 21.12 10.57
C CYS A 412 -5.45 21.90 11.21
N ILE A 413 -5.54 21.88 12.54
CA ILE A 413 -6.55 22.68 13.28
C ILE A 413 -6.33 24.18 13.06
N GLU A 414 -5.09 24.64 13.09
CA GLU A 414 -4.74 26.04 12.89
C GLU A 414 -5.02 26.48 11.45
N GLU A 415 -4.54 25.73 10.46
CA GLU A 415 -4.78 26.03 9.04
C GLU A 415 -6.27 25.99 8.68
N GLU A 416 -7.07 25.09 9.27
CA GLU A 416 -8.52 25.04 9.08
C GLU A 416 -9.19 26.30 9.65
N LYS A 417 -8.76 26.77 10.83
CA LYS A 417 -9.27 28.02 11.42
C LYS A 417 -8.96 29.21 10.54
N MET A 418 -7.73 29.32 10.03
CA MET A 418 -7.33 30.39 9.12
C MET A 418 -8.15 30.37 7.82
N ALA A 419 -8.36 29.18 7.23
CA ALA A 419 -9.16 29.03 6.02
C ALA A 419 -10.62 29.44 6.21
N ARG A 420 -11.20 29.20 7.39
CA ARG A 420 -12.57 29.62 7.72
C ARG A 420 -12.70 31.13 7.99
N GLN A 421 -11.62 31.80 8.39
CA GLN A 421 -11.58 33.23 8.71
C GLN A 421 -11.20 34.09 7.49
N ALA A 422 -10.67 33.48 6.42
CA ALA A 422 -10.39 34.20 5.19
C ALA A 422 -11.71 34.76 4.62
N PRO A 423 -11.86 36.07 4.38
CA PRO A 423 -13.05 36.63 3.78
C PRO A 423 -13.23 36.00 2.40
N SER A 424 -14.47 35.62 2.05
CA SER A 424 -14.84 35.15 0.70
C SER A 424 -14.69 36.31 -0.28
N GLY A 425 -13.45 36.70 -0.57
CA GLY A 425 -13.08 37.71 -1.54
C GLY A 425 -13.13 37.11 -2.95
N ASN A 426 -14.06 37.62 -3.73
CA ASN A 426 -14.07 37.56 -5.17
C ASN A 426 -12.75 38.17 -5.70
N GLY A 427 -11.89 37.39 -6.34
CA GLY A 427 -10.68 37.96 -6.91
C GLY A 427 -9.72 36.86 -7.40
N GLY A 428 -9.69 36.69 -8.73
CA GLY A 428 -8.66 35.88 -9.40
C GLY A 428 -7.26 36.46 -9.09
N GLY A 429 -6.31 35.57 -8.96
CA GLY A 429 -4.92 35.92 -8.84
C GLY A 429 -4.08 34.80 -8.27
N ASP A 430 -3.24 34.33 -9.14
CA ASP A 430 -2.10 33.48 -8.92
C ASP A 430 -2.36 31.96 -8.89
N ALA A 431 -2.49 31.44 -10.10
CA ALA A 431 -2.22 30.03 -10.39
C ALA A 431 -0.71 29.78 -10.25
N GLY A 432 -0.25 29.65 -9.00
CA GLY A 432 0.98 28.90 -8.76
C GLY A 432 0.79 27.51 -9.37
N GLU A 433 1.74 27.10 -10.20
CA GLU A 433 1.79 25.85 -10.96
C GLU A 433 1.07 24.71 -10.23
N VAL A 434 -0.11 24.37 -10.72
CA VAL A 434 -0.79 23.14 -10.39
C VAL A 434 0.08 22.06 -11.04
N ALA A 435 1.03 21.51 -10.28
CA ALA A 435 1.67 20.26 -10.66
C ALA A 435 0.55 19.32 -11.07
N ASP A 436 0.70 18.73 -12.25
CA ASP A 436 -0.31 17.94 -12.93
C ASP A 436 -0.90 16.92 -11.95
N MET A 437 -2.16 17.15 -11.55
CA MET A 437 -2.85 16.33 -10.54
C MET A 437 -3.04 14.88 -11.03
N ASP A 438 -2.91 14.66 -12.34
CA ASP A 438 -2.99 13.33 -12.95
C ASP A 438 -1.67 12.57 -12.80
N ASP A 439 -0.52 13.21 -12.85
CA ASP A 439 0.78 12.58 -12.59
C ASP A 439 0.92 12.22 -11.09
N LEU A 440 0.50 13.11 -10.20
CA LEU A 440 0.51 12.82 -8.76
C LEU A 440 -0.48 11.71 -8.38
N ALA A 441 -1.63 11.67 -9.05
CA ALA A 441 -2.60 10.58 -8.88
C ALA A 441 -2.08 9.25 -9.44
N ALA A 442 -1.25 9.28 -10.49
CA ALA A 442 -0.61 8.09 -11.05
C ALA A 442 0.50 7.54 -10.13
N GLU A 443 1.34 8.40 -9.55
CA GLU A 443 2.35 8.00 -8.56
C GLU A 443 1.71 7.46 -7.26
N LEU A 444 0.63 8.08 -6.78
CA LEU A 444 -0.14 7.58 -5.62
C LEU A 444 -0.82 6.25 -5.92
N LYS A 445 -1.35 6.06 -7.14
CA LYS A 445 -1.92 4.78 -7.58
C LYS A 445 -0.87 3.68 -7.62
N ALA A 446 0.32 3.96 -8.12
CA ALA A 446 1.44 3.01 -8.15
C ALA A 446 1.90 2.63 -6.73
N GLY A 447 2.03 3.61 -5.83
CA GLY A 447 2.45 3.40 -4.44
C GLY A 447 1.42 2.68 -3.56
N LEU A 448 0.12 2.81 -3.87
CA LEU A 448 -0.96 2.21 -3.09
C LEU A 448 -1.44 0.87 -3.65
N GLY A 449 -0.92 0.42 -4.78
CA GLY A 449 -1.35 -0.83 -5.43
C GLY A 449 -2.80 -0.78 -5.89
N VAL A 450 -3.28 0.39 -6.27
CA VAL A 450 -4.60 0.61 -6.85
C VAL A 450 -4.38 0.83 -8.35
N MET A 451 -4.65 -0.20 -9.13
CA MET A 451 -4.88 -0.06 -10.58
C MET A 451 -6.36 0.13 -10.86
#